data_d3d4e5c8547efdd528e390411fb26e66
#
_entry.id   d3d4e5c8547efdd528e390411fb26e66
#
_cell.length_a   1.000
_cell.length_b   1.000
_cell.length_c   1.000
_cell.angle_alpha   90.00
_cell.angle_beta   90.00
_cell.angle_gamma   90.00
#
_symmetry.space_group_name_H-M   'P 1'
#
loop_
_entity.id
_entity.type
_entity.pdbx_description
1 polymer ?
#
loop_
_entity_poly.entity_id
_entity_poly.type
_entity_poly.pdbx_seq_one_letter_code
_entity_poly.pdbx_strand_id
1 'polypeptide(L)'
;MNPRLYTLQPYPFERLAELLRGVTPAASHSPISLAIGEPRHPAATVALEALTDHLAGVSHYPPTRGRAELREAIADWLGGRFNLPAGAVDPEVHVLPAAGTREALFSFAQAVIDDSVPGAAVAMPNPGYQIYEGAALLAGAQPLYLPCRPETGFLADLDALSSADWDRVQLLYLCSPGNPTGAVADRDYLLRALELAERHDFVIASDECYSEIYADENAPPPGLLDVAHASGRTGFERCVVFHSLSKRSNLPGLRSGFVAGDAHVLAAFLRYRTYHGAAIGNHVQAASIAAWRDEAHVRDNRDRYREKYAAVMPLIEPLCDVIRPPGSFYLWPAFAVDDEQLTVAALRDENLRVVPGRYLARATDNNPNSNPGVGRLRLSLVADTADCVEAVTRLARVCRAIND
;
A
#
# COMPACT_ATOMS: atom_id res chain seq x y z
N MET A 1 -7.40 22.15 -20.59
CA MET A 1 -7.22 20.95 -19.75
C MET A 1 -6.93 21.40 -18.34
N ASN A 2 -7.21 20.56 -17.32
CA ASN A 2 -6.92 20.89 -15.92
C ASN A 2 -5.40 21.14 -15.75
N PRO A 3 -4.96 22.34 -15.33
CA PRO A 3 -3.54 22.65 -15.18
C PRO A 3 -2.83 21.82 -14.12
N ARG A 4 -3.57 21.29 -13.13
CA ARG A 4 -3.02 20.40 -12.10
C ARG A 4 -2.44 19.09 -12.65
N LEU A 5 -2.85 18.65 -13.85
CA LEU A 5 -2.25 17.48 -14.51
C LEU A 5 -0.75 17.67 -14.81
N TYR A 6 -0.31 18.91 -15.01
CA TYR A 6 1.09 19.22 -15.27
C TYR A 6 1.97 19.25 -14.01
N THR A 7 1.36 19.17 -12.81
CA THR A 7 2.10 19.08 -11.55
C THR A 7 2.43 17.63 -11.17
N LEU A 8 1.78 16.66 -11.83
CA LEU A 8 2.05 15.24 -11.57
C LEU A 8 3.48 14.89 -12.01
N GLN A 9 4.16 14.16 -11.13
CA GLN A 9 5.46 13.60 -11.46
C GLN A 9 5.32 12.36 -12.35
N PRO A 10 6.31 12.07 -13.22
CA PRO A 10 6.33 10.84 -13.99
C PRO A 10 6.19 9.62 -13.07
N TYR A 11 5.36 8.66 -13.47
CA TYR A 11 5.12 7.47 -12.68
C TYR A 11 6.42 6.64 -12.55
N PRO A 12 6.71 6.02 -11.38
CA PRO A 12 7.99 5.32 -11.15
C PRO A 12 8.34 4.28 -12.21
N PHE A 13 7.36 3.57 -12.74
CA PHE A 13 7.60 2.59 -13.80
C PHE A 13 7.83 3.20 -15.17
N GLU A 14 7.34 4.41 -15.44
CA GLU A 14 7.69 5.18 -16.64
C GLU A 14 9.14 5.65 -16.55
N ARG A 15 9.56 6.15 -15.37
CA ARG A 15 10.96 6.50 -15.11
C ARG A 15 11.88 5.27 -15.24
N LEU A 16 11.44 4.12 -14.71
CA LEU A 16 12.19 2.86 -14.85
C LEU A 16 12.32 2.45 -16.34
N ALA A 17 11.25 2.54 -17.09
CA ALA A 17 11.27 2.22 -18.53
C ALA A 17 12.20 3.16 -19.30
N GLU A 18 12.24 4.46 -18.94
CA GLU A 18 13.16 5.43 -19.51
C GLU A 18 14.62 5.13 -19.17
N LEU A 19 14.92 4.85 -17.89
CA LEU A 19 16.26 4.46 -17.42
C LEU A 19 16.78 3.23 -18.17
N LEU A 20 15.93 2.25 -18.41
CA LEU A 20 16.29 0.99 -19.04
C LEU A 20 16.19 1.03 -20.58
N ARG A 21 15.85 2.16 -21.18
CA ARG A 21 15.73 2.30 -22.64
C ARG A 21 17.09 2.03 -23.30
N GLY A 22 17.10 1.10 -24.23
CA GLY A 22 18.31 0.71 -24.98
C GLY A 22 19.25 -0.23 -24.23
N VAL A 23 18.94 -0.58 -22.97
CA VAL A 23 19.72 -1.62 -22.26
C VAL A 23 19.31 -2.99 -22.79
N THR A 24 20.29 -3.72 -23.36
CA THR A 24 20.09 -5.11 -23.81
C THR A 24 20.30 -6.04 -22.62
N PRO A 25 19.30 -6.83 -22.22
CA PRO A 25 19.45 -7.80 -21.14
C PRO A 25 20.41 -8.94 -21.52
N ALA A 26 21.09 -9.53 -20.54
CA ALA A 26 21.92 -10.71 -20.73
C ALA A 26 21.11 -11.88 -21.30
N ALA A 27 21.47 -12.34 -22.49
CA ALA A 27 20.78 -13.44 -23.16
C ALA A 27 21.05 -14.82 -22.49
N SER A 28 22.09 -14.90 -21.66
CA SER A 28 22.45 -16.12 -20.92
C SER A 28 21.53 -16.44 -19.74
N HIS A 29 20.67 -15.50 -19.36
CA HIS A 29 19.78 -15.64 -18.20
C HIS A 29 18.31 -15.44 -18.60
N SER A 30 17.43 -16.33 -18.11
CA SER A 30 15.98 -16.10 -18.19
C SER A 30 15.59 -14.84 -17.38
N PRO A 31 14.58 -14.07 -17.83
CA PRO A 31 14.20 -12.85 -17.16
C PRO A 31 13.58 -13.10 -15.77
N ILE A 32 14.07 -12.42 -14.76
CA ILE A 32 13.44 -12.36 -13.43
C ILE A 32 13.09 -10.91 -13.12
N SER A 33 11.93 -10.68 -12.49
CA SER A 33 11.50 -9.35 -12.10
C SER A 33 11.03 -9.32 -10.64
N LEU A 34 11.72 -8.52 -9.84
CA LEU A 34 11.33 -8.11 -8.49
C LEU A 34 10.83 -6.64 -8.46
N ALA A 35 10.52 -6.06 -9.62
CA ALA A 35 10.14 -4.66 -9.74
C ALA A 35 8.68 -4.41 -9.34
N ILE A 36 7.74 -5.21 -9.85
CA ILE A 36 6.30 -4.98 -9.68
C ILE A 36 5.78 -5.79 -8.49
N GLY A 37 5.14 -5.10 -7.53
CA GLY A 37 4.49 -5.74 -6.38
C GLY A 37 3.12 -6.34 -6.73
N GLU A 38 3.08 -7.24 -7.71
CA GLU A 38 1.90 -8.00 -8.09
C GLU A 38 2.04 -9.45 -7.61
N PRO A 39 1.16 -9.90 -6.68
CA PRO A 39 1.20 -11.28 -6.19
C PRO A 39 1.13 -12.31 -7.31
N ARG A 40 1.93 -13.37 -7.20
CA ARG A 40 1.98 -14.46 -8.19
C ARG A 40 1.58 -15.82 -7.61
N HIS A 41 1.23 -15.89 -6.32
CA HIS A 41 0.64 -17.09 -5.77
C HIS A 41 -0.74 -17.35 -6.39
N PRO A 42 -1.23 -18.61 -6.37
CA PRO A 42 -2.54 -18.94 -6.92
C PRO A 42 -3.65 -18.07 -6.29
N ALA A 43 -4.60 -17.67 -7.11
CA ALA A 43 -5.81 -16.99 -6.62
C ALA A 43 -6.63 -17.94 -5.74
N ALA A 44 -7.35 -17.39 -4.77
CA ALA A 44 -8.21 -18.16 -3.88
C ALA A 44 -9.30 -18.91 -4.68
N THR A 45 -9.31 -20.25 -4.62
CA THR A 45 -10.24 -21.10 -5.38
C THR A 45 -11.69 -20.75 -5.07
N VAL A 46 -12.02 -20.55 -3.79
CA VAL A 46 -13.38 -20.19 -3.34
C VAL A 46 -13.90 -18.90 -4.00
N ALA A 47 -13.01 -17.94 -4.28
CA ALA A 47 -13.36 -16.72 -4.96
C ALA A 47 -13.57 -16.93 -6.47
N LEU A 48 -12.76 -17.78 -7.12
CA LEU A 48 -12.90 -18.10 -8.54
C LEU A 48 -14.19 -18.89 -8.82
N GLU A 49 -14.53 -19.84 -7.95
CA GLU A 49 -15.78 -20.59 -8.03
C GLU A 49 -16.99 -19.65 -7.88
N ALA A 50 -17.01 -18.82 -6.82
CA ALA A 50 -18.08 -17.84 -6.61
C ALA A 50 -18.19 -16.83 -7.76
N LEU A 51 -17.06 -16.40 -8.36
CA LEU A 51 -17.06 -15.54 -9.54
C LEU A 51 -17.77 -16.21 -10.73
N THR A 52 -17.45 -17.47 -10.98
CA THR A 52 -17.98 -18.24 -12.11
C THR A 52 -19.48 -18.49 -11.95
N ASP A 53 -19.92 -18.89 -10.74
CA ASP A 53 -21.30 -19.18 -10.43
C ASP A 53 -22.23 -17.94 -10.53
N HIS A 54 -21.66 -16.74 -10.40
CA HIS A 54 -22.39 -15.48 -10.43
C HIS A 54 -22.16 -14.63 -11.67
N LEU A 55 -21.58 -15.19 -12.75
CA LEU A 55 -21.33 -14.43 -13.99
C LEU A 55 -22.58 -13.79 -14.59
N ALA A 56 -23.74 -14.41 -14.42
CA ALA A 56 -25.03 -13.82 -14.87
C ALA A 56 -25.32 -12.45 -14.22
N GLY A 57 -24.67 -12.13 -13.12
CA GLY A 57 -24.80 -10.81 -12.45
C GLY A 57 -24.31 -9.62 -13.28
N VAL A 58 -23.61 -9.85 -14.41
CA VAL A 58 -23.18 -8.78 -15.35
C VAL A 58 -24.36 -8.09 -16.04
N SER A 59 -25.54 -8.70 -16.07
CA SER A 59 -26.73 -8.14 -16.71
C SER A 59 -27.43 -7.03 -15.90
N HIS A 60 -26.98 -6.75 -14.67
CA HIS A 60 -27.60 -5.78 -13.77
C HIS A 60 -26.56 -4.79 -13.23
N TYR A 61 -26.96 -3.52 -13.14
CA TYR A 61 -26.14 -2.51 -12.48
C TYR A 61 -25.93 -2.86 -11.00
N PRO A 62 -24.69 -2.82 -10.50
CA PRO A 62 -24.44 -2.96 -9.07
C PRO A 62 -24.78 -1.67 -8.31
N PRO A 63 -25.26 -1.77 -7.06
CA PRO A 63 -25.44 -0.59 -6.22
C PRO A 63 -24.07 0.04 -5.88
N THR A 64 -23.96 1.36 -5.91
CA THR A 64 -22.74 2.10 -5.57
C THR A 64 -22.25 1.80 -4.14
N ARG A 65 -23.20 1.65 -3.21
CA ARG A 65 -22.92 1.26 -1.82
C ARG A 65 -22.39 -0.18 -1.67
N GLY A 66 -22.52 -1.01 -2.70
CA GLY A 66 -22.32 -2.45 -2.64
C GLY A 66 -23.50 -3.21 -2.02
N ARG A 67 -23.52 -4.53 -2.20
CA ARG A 67 -24.55 -5.41 -1.63
C ARG A 67 -24.41 -5.47 -0.11
N ALA A 68 -25.53 -5.67 0.59
CA ALA A 68 -25.54 -5.78 2.04
C ALA A 68 -24.66 -6.95 2.52
N GLU A 69 -24.78 -8.12 1.87
CA GLU A 69 -24.02 -9.32 2.23
C GLU A 69 -22.49 -9.14 2.10
N LEU A 70 -22.05 -8.26 1.18
CA LEU A 70 -20.61 -7.93 1.08
C LEU A 70 -20.17 -7.02 2.23
N ARG A 71 -20.98 -6.03 2.57
CA ARG A 71 -20.68 -5.13 3.70
C ARG A 71 -20.68 -5.87 5.04
N GLU A 72 -21.62 -6.79 5.22
CA GLU A 72 -21.69 -7.69 6.38
C GLU A 72 -20.43 -8.57 6.47
N ALA A 73 -20.05 -9.25 5.37
CA ALA A 73 -18.85 -10.08 5.35
C ALA A 73 -17.57 -9.29 5.67
N ILE A 74 -17.48 -8.03 5.24
CA ILE A 74 -16.37 -7.12 5.56
C ILE A 74 -16.41 -6.71 7.04
N ALA A 75 -17.58 -6.36 7.58
CA ALA A 75 -17.74 -5.99 8.98
C ALA A 75 -17.38 -7.16 9.91
N ASP A 76 -17.84 -8.36 9.58
CA ASP A 76 -17.49 -9.60 10.31
C ASP A 76 -15.98 -9.86 10.28
N TRP A 77 -15.34 -9.69 9.11
CA TRP A 77 -13.90 -9.84 8.96
C TRP A 77 -13.12 -8.83 9.81
N LEU A 78 -13.50 -7.54 9.77
CA LEU A 78 -12.89 -6.49 10.59
C LEU A 78 -13.03 -6.80 12.09
N GLY A 79 -14.22 -7.22 12.50
CA GLY A 79 -14.51 -7.62 13.87
C GLY A 79 -13.59 -8.77 14.34
N GLY A 80 -13.52 -9.85 13.56
CA GLY A 80 -12.70 -11.02 13.89
C GLY A 80 -11.20 -10.76 13.83
N ARG A 81 -10.74 -10.04 12.79
CA ARG A 81 -9.32 -9.78 12.55
C ARG A 81 -8.70 -8.83 13.57
N PHE A 82 -9.43 -7.81 13.98
CA PHE A 82 -8.94 -6.73 14.85
C PHE A 82 -9.54 -6.77 16.25
N ASN A 83 -10.21 -7.85 16.64
CA ASN A 83 -10.84 -8.01 17.95
C ASN A 83 -11.79 -6.86 18.31
N LEU A 84 -12.51 -6.33 17.35
CA LEU A 84 -13.51 -5.31 17.62
C LEU A 84 -14.75 -5.95 18.26
N PRO A 85 -15.39 -5.30 19.24
CA PRO A 85 -16.63 -5.84 19.83
C PRO A 85 -17.72 -6.08 18.79
N ALA A 86 -18.59 -7.04 19.04
CA ALA A 86 -19.75 -7.31 18.19
C ALA A 86 -20.59 -6.03 18.02
N GLY A 87 -20.88 -5.68 16.76
CA GLY A 87 -21.64 -4.49 16.42
C GLY A 87 -20.83 -3.17 16.43
N ALA A 88 -19.52 -3.19 16.73
CA ALA A 88 -18.69 -2.00 16.65
C ALA A 88 -18.57 -1.46 15.21
N VAL A 89 -18.54 -2.36 14.23
CA VAL A 89 -18.60 -2.01 12.80
C VAL A 89 -20.00 -2.26 12.29
N ASP A 90 -20.77 -1.21 12.09
CA ASP A 90 -22.10 -1.28 11.45
C ASP A 90 -21.89 -1.33 9.92
N PRO A 91 -22.29 -2.44 9.24
CA PRO A 91 -22.13 -2.58 7.80
C PRO A 91 -22.89 -1.54 6.97
N GLU A 92 -23.92 -0.89 7.54
CA GLU A 92 -24.72 0.11 6.82
C GLU A 92 -24.04 1.49 6.77
N VAL A 93 -23.22 1.84 7.75
CA VAL A 93 -22.64 3.18 7.84
C VAL A 93 -21.11 3.21 7.85
N HIS A 94 -20.46 2.13 8.33
CA HIS A 94 -19.02 2.09 8.51
C HIS A 94 -18.28 1.34 7.39
N VAL A 95 -18.96 0.78 6.36
CA VAL A 95 -18.35 -0.03 5.32
C VAL A 95 -18.79 0.41 3.93
N LEU A 96 -17.81 0.59 3.03
CA LEU A 96 -18.05 0.94 1.63
C LEU A 96 -17.12 0.13 0.71
N PRO A 97 -17.63 -0.88 -0.02
CA PRO A 97 -16.87 -1.61 -1.03
C PRO A 97 -16.32 -0.70 -2.12
N ALA A 98 -15.12 -1.00 -2.62
CA ALA A 98 -14.41 -0.18 -3.60
C ALA A 98 -13.79 -1.03 -4.72
N ALA A 99 -13.65 -0.46 -5.92
CA ALA A 99 -13.07 -1.13 -7.09
C ALA A 99 -11.52 -1.24 -7.00
N GLY A 100 -11.05 -1.74 -5.86
CA GLY A 100 -9.66 -1.78 -5.42
C GLY A 100 -9.23 -0.48 -4.75
N THR A 101 -8.23 -0.60 -3.87
CA THR A 101 -7.81 0.53 -3.03
C THR A 101 -7.07 1.63 -3.78
N ARG A 102 -6.43 1.35 -4.95
CA ARG A 102 -5.80 2.42 -5.74
C ARG A 102 -6.82 3.48 -6.15
N GLU A 103 -7.97 3.05 -6.68
CA GLU A 103 -9.06 3.94 -7.07
C GLU A 103 -9.62 4.65 -5.84
N ALA A 104 -9.86 3.90 -4.75
CA ALA A 104 -10.44 4.45 -3.53
C ALA A 104 -9.53 5.49 -2.87
N LEU A 105 -8.23 5.20 -2.68
CA LEU A 105 -7.25 6.13 -2.10
C LEU A 105 -7.13 7.42 -2.92
N PHE A 106 -7.14 7.31 -4.26
CA PHE A 106 -7.08 8.47 -5.13
C PHE A 106 -8.35 9.32 -5.04
N SER A 107 -9.50 8.70 -5.16
CA SER A 107 -10.79 9.40 -5.17
C SER A 107 -11.18 9.92 -3.77
N PHE A 108 -10.64 9.33 -2.70
CA PHE A 108 -10.90 9.76 -1.33
C PHE A 108 -10.40 11.18 -1.06
N ALA A 109 -9.19 11.53 -1.53
CA ALA A 109 -8.68 12.90 -1.41
C ALA A 109 -9.60 13.93 -2.09
N GLN A 110 -10.21 13.56 -3.23
CA GLN A 110 -11.15 14.44 -3.94
C GLN A 110 -12.44 14.71 -3.14
N ALA A 111 -12.78 13.83 -2.21
CA ALA A 111 -13.97 13.97 -1.36
C ALA A 111 -13.69 14.65 -0.01
N VAL A 112 -12.44 14.61 0.45
CA VAL A 112 -12.03 15.13 1.77
C VAL A 112 -11.45 16.53 1.68
N ILE A 113 -10.67 16.83 0.63
CA ILE A 113 -9.95 18.09 0.52
C ILE A 113 -10.90 19.22 0.12
N ASP A 114 -10.89 20.28 0.91
CA ASP A 114 -11.46 21.59 0.58
C ASP A 114 -10.34 22.51 0.07
N ASP A 115 -10.20 22.62 -1.23
CA ASP A 115 -9.17 23.45 -1.89
C ASP A 115 -9.51 24.95 -1.88
N SER A 116 -10.68 25.34 -1.35
CA SER A 116 -11.01 26.73 -1.08
C SER A 116 -10.29 27.29 0.15
N VAL A 117 -9.81 26.39 1.04
CA VAL A 117 -8.99 26.77 2.20
C VAL A 117 -7.55 27.05 1.75
N PRO A 118 -7.05 28.29 1.94
CA PRO A 118 -5.70 28.63 1.52
C PRO A 118 -4.63 27.76 2.20
N GLY A 119 -3.79 27.12 1.40
CA GLY A 119 -2.70 26.31 1.89
C GLY A 119 -3.11 24.90 2.35
N ALA A 120 -4.32 24.43 1.97
CA ALA A 120 -4.75 23.05 2.20
C ALA A 120 -3.64 22.04 1.88
N ALA A 121 -3.38 21.11 2.77
CA ALA A 121 -2.26 20.17 2.67
C ALA A 121 -2.68 18.72 2.93
N VAL A 122 -1.89 17.80 2.37
CA VAL A 122 -1.99 16.36 2.63
C VAL A 122 -0.64 15.87 3.10
N ALA A 123 -0.59 15.30 4.30
CA ALA A 123 0.61 14.67 4.83
C ALA A 123 0.68 13.20 4.36
N MET A 124 1.90 12.73 4.04
CA MET A 124 2.10 11.37 3.52
C MET A 124 3.52 10.85 3.78
N PRO A 125 3.73 9.51 3.87
CA PRO A 125 5.04 8.91 4.04
C PRO A 125 5.95 9.15 2.82
N ASN A 126 7.25 9.32 3.09
CA ASN A 126 8.30 9.47 2.08
C ASN A 126 9.54 8.64 2.46
N PRO A 127 9.84 7.49 1.77
CA PRO A 127 9.16 6.99 0.57
C PRO A 127 7.72 6.55 0.82
N GLY A 128 6.93 6.49 -0.25
CA GLY A 128 5.53 6.11 -0.16
C GLY A 128 4.92 5.68 -1.49
N TYR A 129 3.63 5.39 -1.47
CA TYR A 129 2.88 5.05 -2.66
C TYR A 129 2.48 6.32 -3.42
N GLN A 130 2.89 6.44 -4.68
CA GLN A 130 2.76 7.65 -5.51
C GLN A 130 1.32 8.13 -5.73
N ILE A 131 0.35 7.26 -5.45
CA ILE A 131 -1.06 7.62 -5.56
C ILE A 131 -1.44 8.69 -4.54
N TYR A 132 -0.83 8.71 -3.35
CA TYR A 132 -1.11 9.73 -2.32
C TYR A 132 -0.74 11.13 -2.82
N GLU A 133 0.46 11.27 -3.42
CA GLU A 133 0.92 12.54 -4.00
C GLU A 133 0.02 13.00 -5.15
N GLY A 134 -0.27 12.09 -6.10
CA GLY A 134 -1.14 12.40 -7.23
C GLY A 134 -2.55 12.78 -6.80
N ALA A 135 -3.10 12.12 -5.78
CA ALA A 135 -4.40 12.41 -5.21
C ALA A 135 -4.43 13.81 -4.56
N ALA A 136 -3.40 14.14 -3.77
CA ALA A 136 -3.24 15.46 -3.14
C ALA A 136 -3.17 16.58 -4.18
N LEU A 137 -2.28 16.45 -5.15
CA LEU A 137 -2.07 17.46 -6.22
C LEU A 137 -3.34 17.70 -7.03
N LEU A 138 -4.04 16.64 -7.44
CA LEU A 138 -5.26 16.79 -8.25
C LEU A 138 -6.47 17.25 -7.42
N ALA A 139 -6.48 16.99 -6.11
CA ALA A 139 -7.45 17.59 -5.18
C ALA A 139 -7.16 19.07 -4.89
N GLY A 140 -6.00 19.59 -5.29
CA GLY A 140 -5.61 21.00 -5.10
C GLY A 140 -4.87 21.26 -3.79
N ALA A 141 -4.46 20.22 -3.07
CA ALA A 141 -3.70 20.33 -1.85
C ALA A 141 -2.18 20.26 -2.07
N GLN A 142 -1.42 20.84 -1.16
CA GLN A 142 0.02 20.74 -1.12
C GLN A 142 0.45 19.41 -0.46
N PRO A 143 1.30 18.57 -1.12
CA PRO A 143 1.90 17.42 -0.46
C PRO A 143 2.90 17.85 0.63
N LEU A 144 2.79 17.27 1.83
CA LEU A 144 3.76 17.38 2.91
C LEU A 144 4.35 16.00 3.18
N TYR A 145 5.67 15.88 3.00
CA TYR A 145 6.35 14.59 3.06
C TYR A 145 6.89 14.30 4.47
N LEU A 146 6.44 13.20 5.06
CA LEU A 146 6.92 12.70 6.34
C LEU A 146 8.04 11.69 6.08
N PRO A 147 9.29 11.97 6.45
CA PRO A 147 10.40 11.10 6.14
C PRO A 147 10.29 9.76 6.89
N CYS A 148 10.49 8.65 6.17
CA CYS A 148 10.58 7.31 6.73
C CYS A 148 12.04 6.90 6.80
N ARG A 149 12.66 7.04 7.96
CA ARG A 149 14.10 6.84 8.19
C ARG A 149 14.37 5.58 9.01
N PRO A 150 15.61 5.05 9.00
CA PRO A 150 15.98 3.94 9.88
C PRO A 150 15.71 4.23 11.37
N GLU A 151 15.96 5.47 11.81
CA GLU A 151 15.78 5.92 13.20
C GLU A 151 14.31 5.88 13.66
N THR A 152 13.36 6.00 12.74
CA THR A 152 11.92 5.86 13.00
C THR A 152 11.41 4.46 12.66
N GLY A 153 12.30 3.46 12.47
CA GLY A 153 11.92 2.13 12.00
C GLY A 153 11.25 2.14 10.62
N PHE A 154 11.56 3.13 9.80
CA PHE A 154 10.93 3.40 8.50
C PHE A 154 9.42 3.71 8.55
N LEU A 155 8.88 4.06 9.70
CA LEU A 155 7.58 4.70 9.81
C LEU A 155 7.67 6.20 9.47
N ALA A 156 6.59 6.78 9.02
CA ALA A 156 6.51 8.21 8.75
C ALA A 156 6.74 9.02 10.06
N ASP A 157 7.70 9.92 10.04
CA ASP A 157 8.06 10.73 11.20
C ASP A 157 7.00 11.80 11.47
N LEU A 158 6.11 11.55 12.44
CA LEU A 158 5.03 12.46 12.81
C LEU A 158 5.53 13.74 13.48
N ASP A 159 6.78 13.77 13.93
CA ASP A 159 7.41 14.95 14.55
C ASP A 159 8.15 15.83 13.52
N ALA A 160 8.18 15.42 12.24
CA ALA A 160 8.87 16.17 11.19
C ALA A 160 8.16 17.45 10.76
N LEU A 161 6.86 17.60 11.04
CA LEU A 161 6.09 18.78 10.72
C LEU A 161 5.89 19.68 11.95
N SER A 162 5.93 20.99 11.73
CA SER A 162 5.57 21.97 12.75
C SER A 162 4.06 21.96 13.05
N SER A 163 3.65 22.51 14.21
CA SER A 163 2.21 22.68 14.49
C SER A 163 1.51 23.51 13.41
N ALA A 164 2.15 24.53 12.87
CA ALA A 164 1.60 25.36 11.79
C ALA A 164 1.43 24.59 10.48
N ASP A 165 2.28 23.58 10.21
CA ASP A 165 2.08 22.69 9.06
C ASP A 165 0.91 21.73 9.31
N TRP A 166 0.82 21.15 10.50
CA TRP A 166 -0.30 20.30 10.89
C TRP A 166 -1.66 21.03 10.84
N ASP A 167 -1.71 22.31 11.21
CA ASP A 167 -2.94 23.14 11.15
C ASP A 167 -3.48 23.34 9.72
N ARG A 168 -2.67 23.03 8.68
CA ARG A 168 -3.07 23.09 7.26
C ARG A 168 -3.44 21.72 6.69
N VAL A 169 -3.09 20.64 7.39
CA VAL A 169 -3.35 19.27 6.94
C VAL A 169 -4.84 18.97 7.05
N GLN A 170 -5.44 18.51 5.98
CA GLN A 170 -6.82 18.02 5.97
C GLN A 170 -6.89 16.48 5.85
N LEU A 171 -5.81 15.87 5.36
CA LEU A 171 -5.72 14.42 5.18
C LEU A 171 -4.29 13.95 5.47
N LEU A 172 -4.17 12.90 6.30
CA LEU A 172 -2.94 12.15 6.51
C LEU A 172 -3.08 10.77 5.89
N TYR A 173 -2.25 10.45 4.90
CA TYR A 173 -2.06 9.07 4.46
C TYR A 173 -1.07 8.34 5.35
N LEU A 174 -1.44 7.17 5.84
CA LEU A 174 -0.54 6.19 6.46
C LEU A 174 -0.52 4.92 5.62
N CYS A 175 0.54 4.13 5.70
CA CYS A 175 0.63 2.82 5.06
C CYS A 175 1.27 1.83 6.04
N SER A 176 0.49 0.88 6.53
CA SER A 176 0.96 -0.11 7.49
C SER A 176 0.30 -1.48 7.25
N PRO A 177 1.10 -2.49 6.91
CA PRO A 177 2.54 -2.50 6.60
C PRO A 177 2.92 -1.64 5.38
N GLY A 178 4.10 -1.01 5.43
CA GLY A 178 4.53 0.02 4.49
C GLY A 178 4.90 -0.49 3.09
N ASN A 179 4.62 0.32 2.07
CA ASN A 179 5.19 0.22 0.74
C ASN A 179 6.02 1.49 0.49
N PRO A 180 7.35 1.39 0.32
CA PRO A 180 8.15 0.19 0.03
C PRO A 180 8.82 -0.47 1.23
N THR A 181 8.69 0.04 2.45
CA THR A 181 9.59 -0.27 3.57
C THR A 181 9.24 -1.57 4.32
N GLY A 182 7.98 -1.99 4.27
CA GLY A 182 7.47 -3.12 5.05
C GLY A 182 7.33 -2.83 6.56
N ALA A 183 7.58 -1.59 6.99
CA ALA A 183 7.41 -1.16 8.36
C ALA A 183 5.96 -1.32 8.83
N VAL A 184 5.79 -1.72 10.08
CA VAL A 184 4.48 -1.90 10.72
C VAL A 184 4.34 -0.88 11.85
N ALA A 185 3.30 -0.05 11.79
CA ALA A 185 2.92 0.84 12.87
C ALA A 185 2.45 0.03 14.07
N ASP A 186 2.99 0.31 15.25
CA ASP A 186 2.49 -0.22 16.51
C ASP A 186 1.30 0.59 17.04
N ARG A 187 0.75 0.15 18.17
CA ARG A 187 -0.42 0.79 18.79
C ARG A 187 -0.12 2.21 19.26
N ASP A 188 1.07 2.46 19.78
CA ASP A 188 1.47 3.78 20.29
C ASP A 188 1.63 4.78 19.17
N TYR A 189 2.23 4.36 18.04
CA TYR A 189 2.33 5.19 16.84
C TYR A 189 0.94 5.56 16.28
N LEU A 190 0.03 4.58 16.18
CA LEU A 190 -1.34 4.84 15.70
C LEU A 190 -2.11 5.73 16.66
N LEU A 191 -1.96 5.55 17.99
CA LEU A 191 -2.57 6.43 18.99
C LEU A 191 -2.06 7.87 18.85
N ARG A 192 -0.75 8.04 18.63
CA ARG A 192 -0.16 9.35 18.37
C ARG A 192 -0.74 10.02 17.13
N ALA A 193 -0.92 9.28 16.06
CA ALA A 193 -1.55 9.79 14.83
C ALA A 193 -3.00 10.22 15.09
N LEU A 194 -3.77 9.46 15.88
CA LEU A 194 -5.13 9.80 16.28
C LEU A 194 -5.20 11.09 17.12
N GLU A 195 -4.25 11.26 18.07
CA GLU A 195 -4.16 12.48 18.88
C GLU A 195 -3.83 13.72 18.05
N LEU A 196 -2.97 13.57 17.03
CA LEU A 196 -2.69 14.64 16.08
C LEU A 196 -3.92 14.99 15.25
N ALA A 197 -4.64 13.96 14.74
CA ALA A 197 -5.85 14.16 13.95
C ALA A 197 -6.95 14.89 14.75
N GLU A 198 -7.10 14.57 16.03
CA GLU A 198 -8.03 15.26 16.93
C GLU A 198 -7.62 16.70 17.21
N ARG A 199 -6.32 16.93 17.44
CA ARG A 199 -5.77 18.26 17.77
C ARG A 199 -5.85 19.23 16.60
N HIS A 200 -5.59 18.76 15.37
CA HIS A 200 -5.43 19.57 14.16
C HIS A 200 -6.58 19.39 13.17
N ASP A 201 -7.62 18.62 13.52
CA ASP A 201 -8.86 18.44 12.77
C ASP A 201 -8.69 17.92 11.35
N PHE A 202 -7.91 16.85 11.16
CA PHE A 202 -7.74 16.18 9.88
C PHE A 202 -8.21 14.73 9.89
N VAL A 203 -8.43 14.15 8.70
CA VAL A 203 -8.80 12.74 8.53
C VAL A 203 -7.56 11.89 8.31
N ILE A 204 -7.50 10.69 8.91
CA ILE A 204 -6.49 9.68 8.63
C ILE A 204 -7.02 8.66 7.62
N ALA A 205 -6.32 8.49 6.50
CA ALA A 205 -6.51 7.42 5.53
C ALA A 205 -5.40 6.37 5.71
N SER A 206 -5.70 5.29 6.42
CA SER A 206 -4.76 4.20 6.68
C SER A 206 -4.85 3.14 5.57
N ASP A 207 -3.83 3.07 4.71
CA ASP A 207 -3.69 2.01 3.71
C ASP A 207 -3.15 0.74 4.37
N GLU A 208 -4.04 -0.18 4.68
CA GLU A 208 -3.77 -1.45 5.37
C GLU A 208 -3.80 -2.65 4.40
N CYS A 209 -3.54 -2.41 3.11
CA CYS A 209 -3.58 -3.43 2.07
C CYS A 209 -2.67 -4.64 2.31
N TYR A 210 -1.64 -4.49 3.12
CA TYR A 210 -0.66 -5.54 3.44
C TYR A 210 -0.86 -6.14 4.84
N SER A 211 -1.93 -5.79 5.56
CA SER A 211 -2.18 -6.22 6.95
C SER A 211 -2.17 -7.74 7.16
N GLU A 212 -2.41 -8.51 6.09
CA GLU A 212 -2.44 -9.97 6.14
C GLU A 212 -1.12 -10.64 5.76
N ILE A 213 -0.08 -9.86 5.44
CA ILE A 213 1.27 -10.39 5.13
C ILE A 213 2.22 -9.92 6.23
N TYR A 214 2.45 -10.77 7.22
CA TYR A 214 3.26 -10.48 8.40
C TYR A 214 4.09 -11.67 8.87
N ALA A 215 5.17 -11.39 9.61
CA ALA A 215 6.20 -12.37 9.92
C ALA A 215 5.81 -13.34 11.04
N ASP A 216 5.12 -12.88 12.09
CA ASP A 216 4.81 -13.65 13.30
C ASP A 216 3.29 -13.73 13.53
N GLU A 217 2.75 -14.97 13.58
CA GLU A 217 1.32 -15.21 13.86
C GLU A 217 0.88 -14.68 15.24
N ASN A 218 1.80 -14.59 16.20
CA ASN A 218 1.50 -14.10 17.54
C ASN A 218 1.54 -12.56 17.63
N ALA A 219 2.02 -11.89 16.58
CA ALA A 219 2.17 -10.44 16.52
C ALA A 219 1.59 -9.86 15.20
N PRO A 220 0.30 -10.09 14.91
CA PRO A 220 -0.34 -9.53 13.74
C PRO A 220 -0.34 -7.99 13.82
N PRO A 221 -0.17 -7.27 12.68
CA PRO A 221 -0.26 -5.82 12.65
C PRO A 221 -1.56 -5.30 13.27
N PRO A 222 -1.52 -4.29 14.15
CA PRO A 222 -2.73 -3.61 14.61
C PRO A 222 -3.38 -2.84 13.46
N GLY A 223 -4.68 -2.58 13.56
CA GLY A 223 -5.43 -1.73 12.65
C GLY A 223 -5.74 -0.36 13.26
N LEU A 224 -5.90 0.66 12.44
CA LEU A 224 -6.28 1.99 12.93
C LEU A 224 -7.62 1.98 13.67
N LEU A 225 -8.62 1.24 13.17
CA LEU A 225 -9.95 1.17 13.79
C LEU A 225 -9.92 0.46 15.15
N ASP A 226 -9.08 -0.57 15.31
CA ASP A 226 -8.87 -1.26 16.59
C ASP A 226 -8.29 -0.30 17.64
N VAL A 227 -7.25 0.45 17.28
CA VAL A 227 -6.62 1.42 18.19
C VAL A 227 -7.58 2.59 18.51
N ALA A 228 -8.32 3.07 17.50
CA ALA A 228 -9.33 4.10 17.69
C ALA A 228 -10.41 3.66 18.69
N HIS A 229 -10.99 2.46 18.46
CA HIS A 229 -12.01 1.92 19.34
C HIS A 229 -11.49 1.71 20.77
N ALA A 230 -10.31 1.11 20.92
CA ALA A 230 -9.68 0.85 22.22
C ALA A 230 -9.36 2.15 23.01
N SER A 231 -9.14 3.28 22.29
CA SER A 231 -8.88 4.59 22.88
C SER A 231 -10.16 5.42 23.15
N GLY A 232 -11.35 4.79 22.99
CA GLY A 232 -12.64 5.42 23.27
C GLY A 232 -13.31 6.11 22.08
N ARG A 233 -12.69 6.10 20.89
CA ARG A 233 -13.25 6.65 19.63
C ARG A 233 -14.11 5.59 18.95
N THR A 234 -15.24 5.26 19.60
CA THR A 234 -16.11 4.12 19.20
C THR A 234 -16.87 4.35 17.90
N GLY A 235 -17.01 5.57 17.43
CA GLY A 235 -17.57 5.96 16.13
C GLY A 235 -16.50 6.07 15.03
N PHE A 236 -15.23 5.73 15.34
CA PHE A 236 -14.08 5.85 14.43
C PHE A 236 -13.87 7.28 13.90
N GLU A 237 -14.15 8.28 14.70
CA GLU A 237 -14.09 9.68 14.30
C GLU A 237 -12.75 10.00 13.64
N ARG A 238 -12.76 10.57 12.44
CA ARG A 238 -11.60 10.91 11.59
C ARG A 238 -10.78 9.73 11.09
N CYS A 239 -11.19 8.48 11.33
CA CYS A 239 -10.44 7.29 10.97
C CYS A 239 -11.05 6.59 9.77
N VAL A 240 -10.26 6.35 8.73
CA VAL A 240 -10.69 5.59 7.56
C VAL A 240 -9.58 4.61 7.17
N VAL A 241 -9.92 3.33 7.03
CA VAL A 241 -9.00 2.26 6.62
C VAL A 241 -9.31 1.75 5.22
N PHE A 242 -8.29 1.31 4.51
CA PHE A 242 -8.37 0.77 3.15
C PHE A 242 -7.78 -0.63 3.12
N HIS A 243 -8.58 -1.62 2.73
CA HIS A 243 -8.16 -3.01 2.59
C HIS A 243 -8.47 -3.57 1.20
N SER A 244 -7.66 -4.51 0.74
CA SER A 244 -7.75 -5.05 -0.62
C SER A 244 -7.59 -6.55 -0.67
N LEU A 245 -8.38 -7.22 -1.52
CA LEU A 245 -8.18 -8.62 -1.88
C LEU A 245 -6.95 -8.84 -2.76
N SER A 246 -6.38 -7.77 -3.33
CA SER A 246 -5.22 -7.87 -4.23
C SER A 246 -4.02 -8.55 -3.58
N LYS A 247 -3.74 -8.23 -2.30
CA LYS A 247 -2.55 -8.72 -1.58
C LYS A 247 -2.90 -9.84 -0.61
N ARG A 248 -4.02 -9.70 0.09
CA ARG A 248 -4.54 -10.70 1.02
C ARG A 248 -4.86 -12.04 0.33
N SER A 249 -5.48 -11.98 -0.85
CA SER A 249 -6.09 -13.15 -1.51
C SER A 249 -5.53 -13.44 -2.90
N ASN A 250 -4.43 -12.79 -3.31
CA ASN A 250 -3.83 -12.91 -4.65
C ASN A 250 -4.84 -12.65 -5.79
N LEU A 251 -5.72 -11.67 -5.62
CA LEU A 251 -6.78 -11.30 -6.57
C LEU A 251 -6.62 -9.87 -7.12
N PRO A 252 -5.41 -9.46 -7.61
CA PRO A 252 -5.22 -8.08 -8.07
C PRO A 252 -6.10 -7.73 -9.27
N GLY A 253 -6.38 -8.70 -10.15
CA GLY A 253 -7.23 -8.54 -11.33
C GLY A 253 -8.72 -8.41 -11.01
N LEU A 254 -9.17 -8.89 -9.85
CA LEU A 254 -10.58 -8.82 -9.45
C LEU A 254 -11.05 -7.38 -9.20
N ARG A 255 -10.12 -6.45 -8.92
CA ARG A 255 -10.40 -5.06 -8.59
C ARG A 255 -11.39 -4.92 -7.44
N SER A 256 -11.12 -5.55 -6.32
CA SER A 256 -11.96 -5.52 -5.12
C SER A 256 -11.18 -5.17 -3.86
N GLY A 257 -11.80 -4.35 -3.03
CA GLY A 257 -11.37 -3.92 -1.73
C GLY A 257 -12.50 -3.17 -1.04
N PHE A 258 -12.19 -2.51 0.05
CA PHE A 258 -13.16 -1.68 0.75
C PHE A 258 -12.49 -0.51 1.47
N VAL A 259 -13.34 0.43 1.87
CA VAL A 259 -13.06 1.54 2.76
C VAL A 259 -13.96 1.39 3.98
N ALA A 260 -13.42 1.53 5.19
CA ALA A 260 -14.23 1.45 6.42
C ALA A 260 -13.77 2.47 7.47
N GLY A 261 -14.69 2.92 8.34
CA GLY A 261 -14.37 3.85 9.42
C GLY A 261 -15.47 4.86 9.69
N ASP A 262 -15.10 6.11 9.89
CA ASP A 262 -15.97 7.24 10.23
C ASP A 262 -17.21 7.32 9.32
N ALA A 263 -18.38 7.15 9.92
CA ALA A 263 -19.66 7.11 9.18
C ALA A 263 -19.96 8.44 8.46
N HIS A 264 -19.56 9.58 9.04
CA HIS A 264 -19.79 10.89 8.44
C HIS A 264 -18.90 11.09 7.20
N VAL A 265 -17.62 10.75 7.31
CA VAL A 265 -16.67 10.80 6.20
C VAL A 265 -17.09 9.85 5.08
N LEU A 266 -17.51 8.62 5.43
CA LEU A 266 -17.95 7.63 4.45
C LEU A 266 -19.25 8.02 3.75
N ALA A 267 -20.16 8.71 4.42
CA ALA A 267 -21.39 9.23 3.79
C ALA A 267 -21.06 10.27 2.71
N ALA A 268 -20.12 11.19 2.99
CA ALA A 268 -19.62 12.15 2.02
C ALA A 268 -18.90 11.46 0.85
N PHE A 269 -18.05 10.48 1.15
CA PHE A 269 -17.35 9.70 0.13
C PHE A 269 -18.30 8.87 -0.74
N LEU A 270 -19.33 8.25 -0.17
CA LEU A 270 -20.37 7.55 -0.94
C LEU A 270 -21.09 8.51 -1.89
N ARG A 271 -21.41 9.72 -1.43
CA ARG A 271 -22.03 10.74 -2.29
C ARG A 271 -21.13 11.07 -3.49
N TYR A 272 -19.81 11.30 -3.26
CA TYR A 272 -18.84 11.50 -4.33
C TYR A 272 -18.83 10.31 -5.30
N ARG A 273 -18.72 9.08 -4.79
CA ARG A 273 -18.65 7.86 -5.60
C ARG A 273 -19.91 7.63 -6.44
N THR A 274 -21.06 8.08 -5.98
CA THR A 274 -22.33 7.99 -6.75
C THR A 274 -22.24 8.76 -8.06
N TYR A 275 -21.54 9.89 -8.08
CA TYR A 275 -21.28 10.66 -9.31
C TYR A 275 -20.06 10.12 -10.08
N HIS A 276 -19.05 9.66 -9.39
CA HIS A 276 -17.85 9.09 -9.99
C HIS A 276 -18.10 7.74 -10.69
N GLY A 277 -19.05 6.94 -10.23
CA GLY A 277 -19.51 5.72 -10.90
C GLY A 277 -18.65 4.48 -10.67
N ALA A 278 -17.80 4.44 -9.63
CA ALA A 278 -16.88 3.33 -9.34
C ALA A 278 -17.54 2.19 -8.54
N ALA A 279 -18.60 1.57 -9.05
CA ALA A 279 -19.25 0.44 -8.41
C ALA A 279 -18.62 -0.91 -8.84
N ILE A 280 -18.57 -1.87 -7.90
CA ILE A 280 -18.04 -3.22 -8.15
C ILE A 280 -19.14 -4.07 -8.77
N GLY A 281 -18.87 -4.79 -9.88
CA GLY A 281 -19.82 -5.68 -10.53
C GLY A 281 -20.36 -6.77 -9.59
N ASN A 282 -21.63 -7.19 -9.77
CA ASN A 282 -22.31 -8.13 -8.86
C ASN A 282 -21.58 -9.48 -8.74
N HIS A 283 -21.01 -10.01 -9.83
CA HIS A 283 -20.20 -11.23 -9.85
C HIS A 283 -18.88 -11.06 -9.07
N VAL A 284 -18.25 -9.88 -9.15
CA VAL A 284 -17.06 -9.56 -8.37
C VAL A 284 -17.40 -9.45 -6.88
N GLN A 285 -18.58 -8.90 -6.53
CA GLN A 285 -19.03 -8.83 -5.15
C GLN A 285 -19.27 -10.23 -4.55
N ALA A 286 -19.82 -11.17 -5.33
CA ALA A 286 -19.98 -12.57 -4.89
C ALA A 286 -18.62 -13.23 -4.61
N ALA A 287 -17.64 -13.09 -5.50
CA ALA A 287 -16.29 -13.56 -5.29
C ALA A 287 -15.64 -12.92 -4.06
N SER A 288 -15.88 -11.64 -3.84
CA SER A 288 -15.36 -10.89 -2.71
C SER A 288 -15.93 -11.40 -1.38
N ILE A 289 -17.21 -11.69 -1.31
CA ILE A 289 -17.86 -12.29 -0.13
C ILE A 289 -17.18 -13.63 0.23
N ALA A 290 -16.99 -14.51 -0.77
CA ALA A 290 -16.33 -15.79 -0.58
C ALA A 290 -14.89 -15.61 -0.05
N ALA A 291 -14.14 -14.69 -0.64
CA ALA A 291 -12.77 -14.41 -0.23
C ALA A 291 -12.67 -13.81 1.18
N TRP A 292 -13.55 -12.87 1.57
CA TRP A 292 -13.53 -12.27 2.90
C TRP A 292 -13.93 -13.26 4.01
N ARG A 293 -14.74 -14.26 3.70
CA ARG A 293 -15.17 -15.30 4.64
C ARG A 293 -14.18 -16.46 4.77
N ASP A 294 -13.17 -16.57 3.91
CA ASP A 294 -12.17 -17.65 3.96
C ASP A 294 -10.83 -17.15 4.46
N GLU A 295 -10.35 -17.73 5.56
CA GLU A 295 -9.03 -17.45 6.15
C GLU A 295 -7.99 -18.53 5.82
N ALA A 296 -8.39 -19.67 5.25
CA ALA A 296 -7.46 -20.76 4.97
C ALA A 296 -6.43 -20.36 3.90
N HIS A 297 -6.91 -19.79 2.77
CA HIS A 297 -6.02 -19.31 1.72
C HIS A 297 -5.13 -18.14 2.17
N VAL A 298 -5.58 -17.34 3.15
CA VAL A 298 -4.81 -16.20 3.67
C VAL A 298 -3.62 -16.68 4.49
N ARG A 299 -3.82 -17.70 5.34
CA ARG A 299 -2.72 -18.32 6.09
C ARG A 299 -1.70 -18.99 5.16
N ASP A 300 -2.15 -19.78 4.17
CA ASP A 300 -1.28 -20.38 3.16
C ASP A 300 -0.47 -19.31 2.38
N ASN A 301 -1.14 -18.23 1.98
CA ASN A 301 -0.47 -17.10 1.30
C ASN A 301 0.63 -16.47 2.17
N ARG A 302 0.35 -16.26 3.45
CA ARG A 302 1.29 -15.67 4.41
C ARG A 302 2.48 -16.59 4.68
N ASP A 303 2.26 -17.89 4.83
CA ASP A 303 3.32 -18.87 5.03
C ASP A 303 4.29 -18.94 3.82
N ARG A 304 3.77 -18.88 2.60
CA ARG A 304 4.59 -18.78 1.37
C ARG A 304 5.48 -17.53 1.37
N TYR A 305 5.01 -16.37 1.85
CA TYR A 305 5.87 -15.19 1.98
C TYR A 305 6.92 -15.35 3.07
N ARG A 306 6.59 -16.01 4.20
CA ARG A 306 7.57 -16.35 5.26
C ARG A 306 8.69 -17.23 4.75
N GLU A 307 8.37 -18.24 3.94
CA GLU A 307 9.36 -19.11 3.27
C GLU A 307 10.30 -18.30 2.38
N LYS A 308 9.78 -17.38 1.58
CA LYS A 308 10.59 -16.51 0.72
C LYS A 308 11.56 -15.66 1.54
N TYR A 309 11.09 -15.03 2.60
CA TYR A 309 11.95 -14.26 3.49
C TYR A 309 13.03 -15.13 4.14
N ALA A 310 12.66 -16.32 4.64
CA ALA A 310 13.63 -17.24 5.22
C ALA A 310 14.72 -17.69 4.24
N ALA A 311 14.37 -17.87 2.96
CA ALA A 311 15.33 -18.26 1.92
C ALA A 311 16.19 -17.08 1.42
N VAL A 312 15.64 -15.86 1.35
CA VAL A 312 16.29 -14.70 0.75
C VAL A 312 17.16 -13.92 1.73
N MET A 313 16.73 -13.77 2.99
CA MET A 313 17.45 -12.91 3.95
C MET A 313 18.92 -13.32 4.16
N PRO A 314 19.28 -14.60 4.35
CA PRO A 314 20.67 -14.99 4.53
C PRO A 314 21.59 -14.67 3.33
N LEU A 315 20.98 -14.50 2.13
CA LEU A 315 21.73 -14.21 0.91
C LEU A 315 21.91 -12.71 0.68
N ILE A 316 20.97 -11.88 1.13
CA ILE A 316 20.99 -10.44 0.89
C ILE A 316 21.68 -9.65 2.01
N GLU A 317 21.58 -10.08 3.25
CA GLU A 317 22.21 -9.42 4.42
C GLU A 317 23.72 -9.19 4.27
N PRO A 318 24.51 -10.13 3.67
CA PRO A 318 25.94 -9.87 3.44
C PRO A 318 26.24 -8.83 2.37
N LEU A 319 25.27 -8.39 1.57
CA LEU A 319 25.46 -7.52 0.40
C LEU A 319 25.18 -6.04 0.70
N CYS A 320 24.37 -5.76 1.70
CA CYS A 320 23.78 -4.45 1.90
C CYS A 320 23.24 -4.27 3.32
N ASP A 321 22.93 -3.03 3.68
CA ASP A 321 22.16 -2.76 4.90
C ASP A 321 20.67 -3.04 4.65
N VAL A 322 20.17 -4.09 5.28
CA VAL A 322 18.78 -4.51 5.15
C VAL A 322 18.24 -5.09 6.46
N ILE A 323 17.02 -4.75 6.79
CA ILE A 323 16.28 -5.34 7.91
C ILE A 323 15.14 -6.16 7.34
N ARG A 324 14.94 -7.39 7.87
CA ARG A 324 13.74 -8.16 7.57
C ARG A 324 12.54 -7.37 8.08
N PRO A 325 11.63 -6.94 7.19
CA PRO A 325 10.47 -6.17 7.61
C PRO A 325 9.47 -7.04 8.38
N PRO A 326 8.73 -6.48 9.35
CA PRO A 326 7.70 -7.22 10.08
C PRO A 326 6.46 -7.53 9.24
N GLY A 327 6.26 -6.81 8.12
CA GLY A 327 5.10 -7.01 7.24
C GLY A 327 5.38 -6.75 5.77
N SER A 328 4.35 -6.93 4.92
CA SER A 328 4.41 -6.79 3.47
C SER A 328 5.27 -7.87 2.78
N PHE A 329 5.49 -7.74 1.48
CA PHE A 329 6.38 -8.60 0.68
C PHE A 329 7.53 -7.83 0.04
N TYR A 330 7.84 -6.63 0.56
CA TYR A 330 8.93 -5.81 0.07
C TYR A 330 10.18 -5.94 0.93
N LEU A 331 11.35 -5.86 0.29
CA LEU A 331 12.60 -5.50 0.93
C LEU A 331 13.02 -4.10 0.47
N TRP A 332 13.65 -3.36 1.38
CA TRP A 332 14.11 -1.98 1.17
C TRP A 332 15.61 -1.83 1.52
N PRO A 333 16.50 -2.65 0.88
CA PRO A 333 17.92 -2.66 1.15
C PRO A 333 18.61 -1.36 0.70
N ALA A 334 19.64 -0.94 1.44
CA ALA A 334 20.55 0.13 1.08
C ALA A 334 21.89 -0.44 0.61
N PHE A 335 22.35 -0.01 -0.55
CA PHE A 335 23.61 -0.42 -1.16
C PHE A 335 24.62 0.73 -1.17
N ALA A 336 25.90 0.40 -1.16
CA ALA A 336 26.97 1.37 -1.33
C ALA A 336 27.08 1.92 -2.77
N VAL A 337 26.36 1.30 -3.69
CA VAL A 337 26.32 1.64 -5.12
C VAL A 337 25.09 2.51 -5.40
N ASP A 338 25.20 3.40 -6.38
CA ASP A 338 24.06 4.19 -6.86
C ASP A 338 22.92 3.27 -7.36
N ASP A 339 21.69 3.54 -6.93
CA ASP A 339 20.53 2.68 -7.17
C ASP A 339 20.13 2.62 -8.67
N GLU A 340 20.32 3.68 -9.45
CA GLU A 340 20.09 3.66 -10.90
C GLU A 340 21.18 2.86 -11.62
N GLN A 341 22.46 3.06 -11.25
CA GLN A 341 23.59 2.29 -11.76
C GLN A 341 23.40 0.79 -11.49
N LEU A 342 23.05 0.43 -10.26
CA LEU A 342 22.80 -0.95 -9.86
C LEU A 342 21.62 -1.57 -10.63
N THR A 343 20.55 -0.81 -10.86
CA THR A 343 19.37 -1.25 -11.63
C THR A 343 19.71 -1.52 -13.09
N VAL A 344 20.51 -0.65 -13.73
CA VAL A 344 20.95 -0.82 -15.11
C VAL A 344 21.86 -2.06 -15.25
N ALA A 345 22.84 -2.21 -14.35
CA ALA A 345 23.75 -3.35 -14.33
C ALA A 345 23.00 -4.67 -14.09
N ALA A 346 22.03 -4.69 -13.15
CA ALA A 346 21.22 -5.87 -12.89
C ALA A 346 20.45 -6.37 -14.16
N LEU A 347 19.89 -5.47 -14.95
CA LEU A 347 19.23 -5.84 -16.20
C LEU A 347 20.27 -6.27 -17.27
N ARG A 348 21.31 -5.46 -17.47
CA ARG A 348 22.31 -5.67 -18.53
C ARG A 348 23.05 -6.99 -18.33
N ASP A 349 23.53 -7.27 -17.12
CA ASP A 349 24.48 -8.36 -16.87
C ASP A 349 23.78 -9.65 -16.41
N GLU A 350 22.61 -9.54 -15.76
CA GLU A 350 21.95 -10.67 -15.11
C GLU A 350 20.46 -10.84 -15.51
N ASN A 351 19.94 -10.05 -16.46
CA ASN A 351 18.53 -10.04 -16.86
C ASN A 351 17.56 -9.98 -15.67
N LEU A 352 17.91 -9.15 -14.67
CA LEU A 352 17.15 -8.94 -13.43
C LEU A 352 16.56 -7.52 -13.41
N ARG A 353 15.24 -7.40 -13.22
CA ARG A 353 14.56 -6.12 -13.09
C ARG A 353 14.25 -5.80 -11.62
N VAL A 354 14.70 -4.65 -11.16
CA VAL A 354 14.46 -4.07 -9.82
C VAL A 354 13.98 -2.63 -9.96
N VAL A 355 13.63 -1.96 -8.87
CA VAL A 355 13.21 -0.55 -8.89
C VAL A 355 14.17 0.29 -8.06
N PRO A 356 14.77 1.35 -8.64
CA PRO A 356 15.55 2.32 -7.88
C PRO A 356 14.71 2.96 -6.78
N GLY A 357 15.25 3.05 -5.60
CA GLY A 357 14.52 3.58 -4.44
C GLY A 357 14.16 5.05 -4.61
N ARG A 358 15.05 5.84 -5.26
CA ARG A 358 14.79 7.27 -5.52
C ARG A 358 13.54 7.54 -6.33
N TYR A 359 13.00 6.55 -7.06
CA TYR A 359 11.75 6.71 -7.82
C TYR A 359 10.49 6.61 -6.95
N LEU A 360 10.63 6.06 -5.75
CA LEU A 360 9.54 5.87 -4.79
C LEU A 360 9.54 6.94 -3.68
N ALA A 361 10.43 7.90 -3.79
CA ALA A 361 10.62 8.96 -2.81
C ALA A 361 10.79 10.32 -3.48
N ARG A 362 10.78 11.37 -2.68
CA ARG A 362 11.00 12.75 -3.11
C ARG A 362 12.10 13.40 -2.30
N ALA A 363 12.92 14.21 -2.94
CA ALA A 363 13.75 15.18 -2.25
C ALA A 363 12.82 16.25 -1.63
N THR A 364 13.08 16.59 -0.38
CA THR A 364 12.25 17.57 0.37
C THR A 364 12.86 18.97 0.35
N ASP A 365 14.06 19.10 -0.18
CA ASP A 365 14.79 20.34 -0.41
C ASP A 365 15.41 20.36 -1.83
N ASN A 366 16.19 21.39 -2.14
CA ASN A 366 16.87 21.51 -3.44
C ASN A 366 18.09 20.58 -3.62
N ASN A 367 18.38 19.72 -2.61
CA ASN A 367 19.45 18.73 -2.68
C ASN A 367 18.87 17.37 -3.13
N PRO A 368 19.21 16.87 -4.33
CA PRO A 368 18.74 15.55 -4.78
C PRO A 368 19.12 14.40 -3.83
N ASN A 369 20.18 14.56 -3.06
CA ASN A 369 20.64 13.57 -2.07
C ASN A 369 19.80 13.55 -0.79
N SER A 370 18.88 14.50 -0.59
CA SER A 370 17.89 14.46 0.50
C SER A 370 16.74 13.48 0.22
N ASN A 371 16.68 12.91 -0.99
CA ASN A 371 15.73 11.86 -1.32
C ASN A 371 16.06 10.57 -0.55
N PRO A 372 15.19 10.10 0.37
CA PRO A 372 15.49 8.96 1.24
C PRO A 372 15.55 7.61 0.50
N GLY A 373 15.24 7.59 -0.79
CA GLY A 373 15.36 6.41 -1.64
C GLY A 373 16.68 6.27 -2.37
N VAL A 374 17.57 7.27 -2.33
CA VAL A 374 18.91 7.21 -2.97
C VAL A 374 19.74 6.10 -2.35
N GLY A 375 20.40 5.30 -3.20
CA GLY A 375 21.20 4.15 -2.78
C GLY A 375 20.38 2.94 -2.32
N ARG A 376 19.05 2.96 -2.45
CA ARG A 376 18.17 1.85 -2.07
C ARG A 376 17.51 1.21 -3.28
N LEU A 377 17.12 -0.05 -3.14
CA LEU A 377 16.24 -0.73 -4.09
C LEU A 377 14.94 -1.13 -3.40
N ARG A 378 13.83 -1.16 -4.15
CA ARG A 378 12.66 -1.94 -3.74
C ARG A 378 12.70 -3.28 -4.43
N LEU A 379 12.71 -4.36 -3.65
CA LEU A 379 12.61 -5.73 -4.13
C LEU A 379 11.25 -6.31 -3.70
N SER A 380 10.45 -6.74 -4.68
CA SER A 380 9.13 -7.34 -4.45
C SER A 380 9.26 -8.87 -4.48
N LEU A 381 9.16 -9.56 -3.35
CA LEU A 381 9.31 -11.02 -3.25
C LEU A 381 8.03 -11.76 -3.71
N VAL A 382 7.53 -11.42 -4.89
CA VAL A 382 6.27 -11.97 -5.43
C VAL A 382 6.46 -13.18 -6.35
N ALA A 383 7.65 -13.34 -6.95
CA ALA A 383 8.00 -14.51 -7.74
C ALA A 383 8.07 -15.79 -6.87
N ASP A 384 8.18 -16.96 -7.49
CA ASP A 384 8.38 -18.20 -6.75
C ASP A 384 9.65 -18.15 -5.90
N THR A 385 9.70 -18.95 -4.84
CA THR A 385 10.83 -18.92 -3.88
C THR A 385 12.17 -19.15 -4.58
N ALA A 386 12.23 -20.09 -5.53
CA ALA A 386 13.44 -20.36 -6.31
C ALA A 386 13.89 -19.14 -7.16
N ASP A 387 12.96 -18.45 -7.79
CA ASP A 387 13.24 -17.24 -8.57
C ASP A 387 13.67 -16.08 -7.66
N CYS A 388 13.08 -15.94 -6.47
CA CYS A 388 13.50 -14.93 -5.50
C CYS A 388 14.94 -15.17 -5.00
N VAL A 389 15.32 -16.43 -4.74
CA VAL A 389 16.68 -16.84 -4.37
C VAL A 389 17.66 -16.57 -5.51
N GLU A 390 17.32 -16.99 -6.74
CA GLU A 390 18.15 -16.73 -7.92
C GLU A 390 18.30 -15.21 -8.18
N ALA A 391 17.24 -14.43 -8.04
CA ALA A 391 17.30 -12.98 -8.19
C ALA A 391 18.31 -12.33 -7.25
N VAL A 392 18.32 -12.71 -5.97
CA VAL A 392 19.26 -12.18 -4.99
C VAL A 392 20.68 -12.68 -5.27
N THR A 393 20.83 -13.93 -5.71
CA THR A 393 22.12 -14.48 -6.14
C THR A 393 22.71 -13.71 -7.33
N ARG A 394 21.88 -13.35 -8.31
CA ARG A 394 22.25 -12.47 -9.43
C ARG A 394 22.64 -11.08 -8.96
N LEU A 395 21.87 -10.49 -8.08
CA LEU A 395 22.18 -9.18 -7.50
C LEU A 395 23.53 -9.19 -6.78
N ALA A 396 23.88 -10.28 -6.08
CA ALA A 396 25.17 -10.47 -5.46
C ALA A 396 26.34 -10.50 -6.45
N ARG A 397 26.16 -11.10 -7.64
CA ARG A 397 27.16 -11.07 -8.71
C ARG A 397 27.36 -9.66 -9.25
N VAL A 398 26.27 -8.92 -9.49
CA VAL A 398 26.32 -7.53 -9.94
C VAL A 398 27.03 -6.64 -8.93
N CYS A 399 26.70 -6.74 -7.63
CA CYS A 399 27.35 -5.95 -6.58
C CYS A 399 28.86 -6.19 -6.51
N ARG A 400 29.31 -7.45 -6.67
CA ARG A 400 30.74 -7.79 -6.71
C ARG A 400 31.43 -7.18 -7.93
N ALA A 401 30.85 -7.33 -9.11
CA ALA A 401 31.43 -6.84 -10.36
C ALA A 401 31.50 -5.29 -10.45
N ILE A 402 30.70 -4.56 -9.65
CA ILE A 402 30.79 -3.10 -9.58
C ILE A 402 31.90 -2.65 -8.61
N ASN A 403 32.19 -3.44 -7.58
CA ASN A 403 33.18 -3.11 -6.54
C ASN A 403 34.59 -3.54 -6.91
N ASP A 404 34.75 -4.44 -7.89
CA ASP A 404 36.05 -4.87 -8.49
C ASP A 404 36.48 -3.86 -9.60
#